data_befa78aed7e1f3db91581567be796098
#
_entry.id   befa78aed7e1f3db91581567be796098
#
_cell.length_a   1.000
_cell.length_b   1.000
_cell.length_c   1.000
_cell.angle_alpha   90.00
_cell.angle_beta   90.00
_cell.angle_gamma   90.00
#
_symmetry.space_group_name_H-M   'P 1'
#
loop_
_entity.id
_entity.type
_entity.pdbx_description
1 polymer ?
#
loop_
_entity_poly.entity_id
_entity_poly.type
_entity_poly.pdbx_seq_one_letter_code
_entity_poly.pdbx_strand_id
1 'polypeptide(L)'
;VWDDKQQLIGGLYGLKIGGIYFGESMFHVASNASKLAFWGLMRLCEQSHVELVDCQLPNDHLLSLGAEILPRAKFLLELDTLIGSRSVKWQKDSHQSLAVSLLDKPQPWQLKV
;
A
#
# COMPACT_ATOMS: atom_id res chain seq x y z
N VAL A 1 -7.86 6.79 -3.60
CA VAL A 1 -8.57 7.66 -2.65
C VAL A 1 -9.48 8.59 -3.41
N TRP A 2 -10.71 8.64 -2.97
CA TRP A 2 -11.76 9.43 -3.58
C TRP A 2 -12.30 10.43 -2.55
N ASP A 3 -12.66 11.62 -2.99
CA ASP A 3 -13.33 12.59 -2.12
C ASP A 3 -14.85 12.34 -2.03
N ASP A 4 -15.54 13.17 -1.30
CA ASP A 4 -17.01 13.12 -1.12
C ASP A 4 -17.80 13.42 -2.41
N LYS A 5 -17.15 14.03 -3.40
CA LYS A 5 -17.71 14.29 -4.74
C LYS A 5 -17.36 13.19 -5.74
N GLN A 6 -16.79 12.07 -5.27
CA GLN A 6 -16.35 10.96 -6.10
C GLN A 6 -15.28 11.33 -7.13
N GLN A 7 -14.42 12.27 -6.79
CA GLN A 7 -13.25 12.61 -7.60
C GLN A 7 -12.03 11.85 -7.07
N LEU A 8 -11.24 11.30 -7.98
CA LEU A 8 -10.01 10.60 -7.63
C LEU A 8 -8.94 11.61 -7.21
N ILE A 9 -8.59 11.65 -5.93
CA ILE A 9 -7.69 12.65 -5.36
C ILE A 9 -6.35 12.10 -4.92
N GLY A 10 -6.15 10.81 -4.96
CA GLY A 10 -4.87 10.17 -4.64
C GLY A 10 -4.94 8.67 -4.82
N GLY A 11 -3.78 8.06 -4.91
CA GLY A 11 -3.68 6.62 -5.05
C GLY A 11 -2.25 6.14 -5.10
N LEU A 12 -2.08 4.84 -5.09
CA LEU A 12 -0.81 4.17 -5.28
C LEU A 12 -1.04 2.84 -6.00
N TYR A 13 -0.01 2.36 -6.65
CA TYR A 13 -0.02 1.02 -7.21
C TYR A 13 1.34 0.34 -7.07
N GLY A 14 1.34 -0.95 -7.20
CA GLY A 14 2.53 -1.78 -7.11
C GLY A 14 2.21 -3.24 -7.35
N LEU A 15 3.14 -4.09 -6.99
CA LEU A 15 3.09 -5.53 -7.24
C LEU A 15 3.23 -6.28 -5.91
N LYS A 16 2.38 -7.26 -5.69
CA LYS A 16 2.48 -8.17 -4.54
C LYS A 16 3.04 -9.52 -4.98
N ILE A 17 4.10 -9.97 -4.34
CA ILE A 17 4.70 -11.28 -4.54
C ILE A 17 4.96 -11.92 -3.18
N GLY A 18 4.32 -13.04 -2.90
CA GLY A 18 4.45 -13.68 -1.59
C GLY A 18 4.08 -12.72 -0.45
N GLY A 19 4.93 -12.61 0.54
CA GLY A 19 4.77 -11.71 1.68
C GLY A 19 5.31 -10.30 1.48
N ILE A 20 5.59 -9.89 0.24
CA ILE A 20 6.15 -8.58 -0.07
C ILE A 20 5.24 -7.82 -1.03
N TYR A 21 5.11 -6.53 -0.80
CA TYR A 21 4.54 -5.57 -1.73
C TYR A 21 5.62 -4.63 -2.25
N PHE A 22 5.73 -4.52 -3.57
CA PHE A 22 6.65 -3.61 -4.25
C PHE A 22 5.87 -2.38 -4.71
N GLY A 23 6.08 -1.25 -4.07
CA GLY A 23 5.48 0.02 -4.46
C GLY A 23 6.15 0.56 -5.72
N GLU A 24 5.36 0.89 -6.73
CA GLU A 24 5.88 1.43 -7.98
C GLU A 24 5.64 2.93 -8.11
N SER A 25 4.45 3.38 -7.77
CA SER A 25 4.10 4.79 -7.87
C SER A 25 3.00 5.19 -6.90
N MET A 26 3.03 6.44 -6.52
CA MET A 26 2.03 7.07 -5.67
C MET A 26 1.78 8.50 -6.18
N PHE A 27 0.53 8.92 -6.16
CA PHE A 27 0.15 10.28 -6.56
C PHE A 27 -0.87 10.87 -5.58
N HIS A 28 -0.95 12.19 -5.57
CA HIS A 28 -1.98 12.93 -4.88
C HIS A 28 -2.32 14.21 -5.65
N VAL A 29 -3.58 14.57 -5.61
CA VAL A 29 -4.11 15.84 -6.14
C VAL A 29 -4.51 16.74 -4.96
N ALA A 30 -5.11 16.14 -3.94
CA ALA A 30 -5.47 16.83 -2.72
C ALA A 30 -4.47 16.56 -1.59
N SER A 31 -4.33 17.48 -0.68
CA SER A 31 -3.48 17.35 0.51
C SER A 31 -3.87 16.12 1.32
N ASN A 32 -2.89 15.39 1.84
CA ASN A 32 -3.03 14.15 2.61
C ASN A 32 -3.61 12.94 1.87
N ALA A 33 -4.00 13.05 0.60
CA ALA A 33 -4.56 11.92 -0.14
C ALA A 33 -3.54 10.78 -0.32
N SER A 34 -2.25 11.08 -0.51
CA SER A 34 -1.19 10.07 -0.55
C SER A 34 -1.00 9.37 0.79
N LYS A 35 -1.15 10.07 1.91
CA LYS A 35 -1.10 9.45 3.25
C LYS A 35 -2.25 8.47 3.46
N LEU A 36 -3.44 8.85 3.03
CA LEU A 36 -4.62 7.97 3.08
C LEU A 36 -4.44 6.73 2.20
N ALA A 37 -3.90 6.90 0.99
CA ALA A 37 -3.59 5.79 0.10
C ALA A 37 -2.59 4.83 0.73
N PHE A 38 -1.52 5.36 1.30
CA PHE A 38 -0.49 4.56 1.98
C PHE A 38 -1.05 3.83 3.20
N TRP A 39 -1.86 4.49 4.02
CA TRP A 39 -2.51 3.87 5.16
C TRP A 39 -3.47 2.75 4.74
N GLY A 40 -4.25 2.96 3.67
CA GLY A 40 -5.07 1.93 3.07
C GLY A 40 -4.25 0.71 2.65
N LEU A 41 -3.09 0.93 2.02
CA LEU A 41 -2.16 -0.14 1.67
C LEU A 41 -1.68 -0.90 2.92
N MET A 42 -1.31 -0.20 3.98
CA MET A 42 -0.87 -0.86 5.23
C MET A 42 -1.96 -1.77 5.81
N ARG A 43 -3.21 -1.33 5.79
CA ARG A 43 -4.34 -2.16 6.23
C ARG A 43 -4.52 -3.41 5.36
N LEU A 44 -4.35 -3.27 4.06
CA LEU A 44 -4.40 -4.42 3.14
C LEU A 44 -3.24 -5.39 3.35
N CYS A 45 -2.05 -4.86 3.56
CA CYS A 45 -0.87 -5.66 3.87
C CYS A 45 -1.09 -6.48 5.15
N GLU A 46 -1.61 -5.84 6.19
CA GLU A 46 -1.94 -6.51 7.45
C GLU A 46 -2.94 -7.65 7.25
N GLN A 47 -4.03 -7.41 6.53
CA GLN A 47 -5.06 -8.41 6.25
C GLN A 47 -4.56 -9.54 5.34
N SER A 48 -3.59 -9.29 4.50
CA SER A 48 -3.07 -10.23 3.49
C SER A 48 -1.77 -10.89 3.91
N HIS A 49 -1.33 -10.68 5.14
CA HIS A 49 -0.05 -11.21 5.66
C HIS A 49 1.16 -10.78 4.81
N VAL A 50 1.12 -9.54 4.31
CA VAL A 50 2.29 -8.90 3.71
C VAL A 50 3.12 -8.29 4.83
N GLU A 51 4.36 -8.72 4.96
CA GLU A 51 5.24 -8.34 6.07
C GLU A 51 6.23 -7.24 5.70
N LEU A 52 6.46 -7.04 4.40
CA LEU A 52 7.41 -6.05 3.91
C LEU A 52 6.83 -5.27 2.75
N VAL A 53 6.99 -3.96 2.80
CA VAL A 53 6.67 -3.06 1.69
C VAL A 53 7.96 -2.41 1.22
N ASP A 54 8.33 -2.70 -0.02
CA ASP A 54 9.46 -2.06 -0.68
C ASP A 54 9.02 -0.74 -1.31
N CYS A 55 9.48 0.36 -0.75
CA CYS A 55 9.22 1.70 -1.27
C CYS A 55 10.28 2.16 -2.29
N GLN A 56 11.23 1.31 -2.64
CA GLN A 56 12.31 1.50 -3.59
C GLN A 56 13.33 2.56 -3.14
N LEU A 57 13.04 3.84 -3.33
CA LEU A 57 13.95 4.93 -3.00
C LEU A 57 13.44 5.70 -1.78
N PRO A 58 14.33 6.01 -0.83
CA PRO A 58 13.95 6.84 0.30
C PRO A 58 13.64 8.27 -0.14
N ASN A 59 12.60 8.83 0.45
CA ASN A 59 12.30 10.25 0.38
C ASN A 59 11.70 10.72 1.70
N ASP A 60 11.73 12.02 1.94
CA ASP A 60 11.26 12.59 3.21
C ASP A 60 9.80 12.28 3.49
N HIS A 61 8.97 12.23 2.46
CA HIS A 61 7.55 11.90 2.60
C HIS A 61 7.35 10.47 3.12
N LEU A 62 8.01 9.48 2.52
CA LEU A 62 7.93 8.09 2.95
C LEU A 62 8.51 7.89 4.35
N LEU A 63 9.65 8.54 4.65
CA LEU A 63 10.24 8.51 5.99
C LEU A 63 9.29 9.10 7.04
N SER A 64 8.57 10.18 6.69
CA SER A 64 7.57 10.76 7.58
C SER A 64 6.36 9.84 7.85
N LEU A 65 6.11 8.87 6.95
CA LEU A 65 5.07 7.87 7.08
C LEU A 65 5.53 6.60 7.84
N GLY A 66 6.78 6.56 8.30
CA GLY A 66 7.33 5.47 9.08
C GLY A 66 8.19 4.48 8.27
N ALA A 67 8.51 4.80 7.02
CA ALA A 67 9.45 3.99 6.26
C ALA A 67 10.86 4.06 6.87
N GLU A 68 11.57 2.95 6.84
CA GLU A 68 12.93 2.82 7.33
C GLU A 68 13.88 2.43 6.21
N ILE A 69 15.13 2.89 6.30
CA ILE A 69 16.19 2.50 5.37
C ILE A 69 16.82 1.21 5.88
N LEU A 70 16.68 0.14 5.11
CA LEU A 70 17.31 -1.14 5.42
C LEU A 70 18.63 -1.30 4.63
N PRO A 71 19.68 -1.85 5.24
CA PRO A 71 20.85 -2.30 4.49
C PRO A 71 20.46 -3.31 3.42
N ARG A 72 21.06 -3.20 2.23
CA ARG A 72 20.72 -4.07 1.10
C ARG A 72 20.83 -5.57 1.44
N ALA A 73 21.85 -5.96 2.16
CA ALA A 73 22.04 -7.36 2.56
C ALA A 73 20.87 -7.87 3.43
N LYS A 74 20.40 -7.06 4.37
CA LYS A 74 19.24 -7.40 5.20
C LYS A 74 17.96 -7.49 4.37
N PHE A 75 17.75 -6.54 3.47
CA PHE A 75 16.62 -6.54 2.56
C PHE A 75 16.58 -7.82 1.70
N LEU A 76 17.72 -8.24 1.12
CA LEU A 76 17.80 -9.44 0.30
C LEU A 76 17.49 -10.72 1.08
N LEU A 77 17.91 -10.81 2.35
CA LEU A 77 17.58 -11.95 3.21
C LEU A 77 16.07 -12.02 3.49
N GLU A 78 15.43 -10.89 3.80
CA GLU A 78 14.00 -10.83 4.01
C GLU A 78 13.24 -11.13 2.71
N LEU A 79 13.72 -10.65 1.57
CA LEU A 79 13.17 -10.92 0.26
C LEU A 79 13.12 -12.42 -0.04
N ASP A 80 14.22 -13.14 0.16
CA ASP A 80 14.28 -14.59 -0.06
C ASP A 80 13.30 -15.35 0.82
N THR A 81 13.14 -14.94 2.07
CA THR A 81 12.21 -15.54 3.02
C THR A 81 10.76 -15.29 2.62
N LEU A 82 10.42 -14.08 2.21
CA LEU A 82 9.04 -13.64 2.01
C LEU A 82 8.49 -13.92 0.62
N ILE A 83 9.32 -14.00 -0.42
CA ILE A 83 8.86 -14.32 -1.78
C ILE A 83 8.16 -15.68 -1.84
N GLY A 84 8.69 -16.68 -1.13
CA GLY A 84 8.12 -18.02 -1.06
C GLY A 84 7.04 -18.18 0.00
N SER A 85 6.73 -17.15 0.79
CA SER A 85 5.76 -17.26 1.87
C SER A 85 4.33 -17.41 1.37
N ARG A 86 3.53 -18.16 2.11
CA ARG A 86 2.10 -18.32 1.83
C ARG A 86 1.35 -17.08 2.33
N SER A 87 1.28 -16.07 1.48
CA SER A 87 0.37 -14.97 1.70
C SER A 87 -0.94 -15.20 0.95
N VAL A 88 -2.01 -14.56 1.40
CA VAL A 88 -3.27 -14.57 0.66
C VAL A 88 -3.04 -13.95 -0.71
N LYS A 89 -3.32 -14.70 -1.78
CA LYS A 89 -3.22 -14.19 -3.14
C LYS A 89 -4.33 -13.17 -3.37
N TRP A 90 -3.95 -12.00 -3.80
CA TRP A 90 -4.91 -11.05 -4.34
C TRP A 90 -5.37 -11.56 -5.72
N GLN A 91 -6.64 -11.85 -5.85
CA GLN A 91 -7.20 -12.27 -7.14
C GLN A 91 -7.32 -11.07 -8.07
N LYS A 92 -7.28 -11.34 -9.38
CA LYS A 92 -7.36 -10.30 -10.41
C LYS A 92 -8.62 -9.44 -10.28
N ASP A 93 -9.71 -10.03 -9.82
CA ASP A 93 -10.97 -9.34 -9.54
C ASP A 93 -10.95 -8.58 -8.20
N SER A 94 -10.03 -8.88 -7.32
CA SER A 94 -9.92 -8.22 -6.02
C SER A 94 -9.30 -6.82 -6.11
N HIS A 95 -8.64 -6.45 -7.21
CA HIS A 95 -8.22 -5.07 -7.42
C HIS A 95 -9.42 -4.14 -7.60
N GLN A 96 -10.43 -4.56 -8.35
CA GLN A 96 -11.68 -3.81 -8.47
C GLN A 96 -12.52 -3.90 -7.19
N SER A 97 -12.68 -5.10 -6.60
CA SER A 97 -13.40 -5.24 -5.34
C SER A 97 -12.67 -4.63 -4.16
N LEU A 98 -11.35 -4.47 -4.23
CA LEU A 98 -10.61 -3.75 -3.22
C LEU A 98 -10.84 -2.24 -3.30
N ALA A 99 -10.77 -1.67 -4.50
CA ALA A 99 -11.13 -0.27 -4.73
C ALA A 99 -12.61 -0.01 -4.36
N VAL A 100 -13.51 -0.89 -4.75
CA VAL A 100 -14.95 -0.83 -4.42
C VAL A 100 -15.19 -1.06 -2.93
N SER A 101 -14.50 -1.98 -2.29
CA SER A 101 -14.63 -2.23 -0.85
C SER A 101 -14.07 -1.08 0.00
N LEU A 102 -13.08 -0.36 -0.51
CA LEU A 102 -12.59 0.87 0.08
C LEU A 102 -13.60 2.02 -0.06
N LEU A 103 -14.44 1.97 -1.10
CA LEU A 103 -15.48 2.97 -1.37
C LEU A 103 -16.81 2.66 -0.65
N ASP A 104 -17.20 1.37 -0.57
CA ASP A 104 -18.53 0.96 -0.13
C ASP A 104 -18.64 0.71 1.38
N LYS A 105 -17.54 0.55 2.09
CA LYS A 105 -17.57 0.35 3.54
C LYS A 105 -17.04 1.59 4.24
N PRO A 106 -17.79 2.14 5.19
CA PRO A 106 -17.26 3.19 6.05
C PRO A 106 -16.07 2.60 6.82
N GLN A 107 -14.90 2.77 6.26
CA GLN A 107 -13.65 2.39 6.90
C GLN A 107 -13.17 3.59 7.73
N PRO A 108 -12.56 3.36 8.90
CA PRO A 108 -12.06 4.48 9.74
C PRO A 108 -11.02 5.35 9.00
N TRP A 109 -10.46 4.87 7.91
CA TRP A 109 -9.49 5.59 7.08
C TRP A 109 -10.10 6.17 5.78
N GLN A 110 -11.40 5.98 5.51
CA GLN A 110 -12.14 6.82 4.59
C GLN A 110 -12.37 8.18 5.25
N LEU A 111 -11.29 8.88 5.46
CA LEU A 111 -11.40 10.27 5.88
C LEU A 111 -11.95 11.04 4.69
N LYS A 112 -13.13 11.58 4.87
CA LYS A 112 -13.63 12.65 4.00
C LYS A 112 -12.68 13.82 4.15
N VAL A 113 -12.00 14.11 3.08
CA VAL A 113 -11.14 15.29 3.01
C VAL A 113 -11.97 16.47 2.58
#